data_edea29757101a264b2d96e75ddae5157
#
_entry.id   edea29757101a264b2d96e75ddae5157
#
_cell.length_a   1.000
_cell.length_b   1.000
_cell.length_c   1.000
_cell.angle_alpha   90.00
_cell.angle_beta   90.00
_cell.angle_gamma   90.00
#
_symmetry.space_group_name_H-M   'P 1'
#
loop_
_entity.id
_entity.type
_entity.pdbx_description
1 polymer ?
#
loop_
_entity_poly.entity_id
_entity_poly.type
_entity_poly.pdbx_seq_one_letter_code
_entity_poly.pdbx_strand_id
1 'polypeptide(L)'
;MTLFRFQPNKSTIVSFATGLSIIFLSTAMLFINGSQIETIMHILLRDFLMIFIVGFCFPLLYVRAKEEYPYATLGITKHRLKTSLALNVFFAILLLLIFFLGNGEVIIISYKSLFAISYILIAGIFEMVCIYGFMRYYFERAFGIVPAILLTALFYSLHHAGFQPEFLKLFFVGIMYCSVFYITRNIFIIFPFFWGVGAIWDVLINSPAGQSLQNATSFIVSIVLLIAMTTFIMKGKKYGSKNKV
;
A
#
# COMPACT_ATOMS: atom_id res chain seq x y z
N MET A 1 -11.98 20.57 -9.64
CA MET A 1 -10.92 19.58 -9.94
C MET A 1 -10.86 19.39 -11.45
N THR A 2 -9.67 19.49 -12.03
CA THR A 2 -9.47 19.39 -13.49
C THR A 2 -9.11 17.96 -13.86
N LEU A 3 -9.64 17.46 -14.99
CA LEU A 3 -9.31 16.14 -15.51
C LEU A 3 -7.84 16.06 -15.93
N PHE A 4 -7.36 17.12 -16.58
CA PHE A 4 -5.99 17.26 -17.04
C PHE A 4 -5.47 18.66 -16.71
N ARG A 5 -4.21 18.76 -16.34
CA ARG A 5 -3.45 20.00 -16.20
C ARG A 5 -1.96 19.70 -16.25
N PHE A 6 -1.11 20.71 -16.36
CA PHE A 6 0.33 20.54 -16.29
C PHE A 6 0.96 21.65 -15.47
N GLN A 7 1.20 21.37 -14.19
CA GLN A 7 1.78 22.30 -13.20
C GLN A 7 2.70 21.54 -12.24
N PRO A 8 3.76 20.87 -12.75
CA PRO A 8 4.71 20.17 -11.89
C PRO A 8 5.44 21.15 -10.98
N ASN A 9 5.74 20.70 -9.77
CA ASN A 9 6.44 21.49 -8.76
C ASN A 9 7.39 20.59 -7.95
N LYS A 10 8.07 21.17 -6.94
CA LYS A 10 9.01 20.41 -6.09
C LYS A 10 8.38 19.18 -5.44
N SER A 11 7.12 19.27 -5.01
CA SER A 11 6.42 18.11 -4.41
C SER A 11 6.15 17.00 -5.43
N THR A 12 5.93 17.36 -6.69
CA THR A 12 5.82 16.39 -7.79
C THR A 12 7.12 15.61 -7.99
N ILE A 13 8.25 16.33 -8.01
CA ILE A 13 9.59 15.70 -8.14
C ILE A 13 9.85 14.77 -6.94
N VAL A 14 9.54 15.23 -5.72
CA VAL A 14 9.68 14.40 -4.51
C VAL A 14 8.83 13.15 -4.59
N SER A 15 7.60 13.23 -5.11
CA SER A 15 6.72 12.06 -5.28
C SER A 15 7.27 11.07 -6.30
N PHE A 16 7.80 11.55 -7.42
CA PHE A 16 8.49 10.70 -8.39
C PHE A 16 9.72 10.02 -7.77
N ALA A 17 10.58 10.79 -7.09
CA ALA A 17 11.77 10.26 -6.45
C ALA A 17 11.43 9.18 -5.40
N THR A 18 10.38 9.41 -4.60
CA THR A 18 9.90 8.42 -3.61
C THR A 18 9.44 7.14 -4.29
N GLY A 19 8.62 7.25 -5.34
CA GLY A 19 8.15 6.09 -6.10
C GLY A 19 9.29 5.32 -6.77
N LEU A 20 10.24 6.01 -7.38
CA LEU A 20 11.44 5.40 -7.98
C LEU A 20 12.31 4.71 -6.91
N SER A 21 12.44 5.29 -5.72
CA SER A 21 13.16 4.65 -4.61
C SER A 21 12.49 3.34 -4.17
N ILE A 22 11.16 3.31 -4.10
CA ILE A 22 10.41 2.09 -3.79
C ILE A 22 10.62 1.03 -4.88
N ILE A 23 10.51 1.39 -6.17
CA ILE A 23 10.76 0.48 -7.29
C ILE A 23 12.20 -0.05 -7.25
N PHE A 24 13.17 0.83 -7.01
CA PHE A 24 14.58 0.44 -6.93
C PHE A 24 14.80 -0.57 -5.78
N LEU A 25 14.28 -0.29 -4.59
CA LEU A 25 14.41 -1.18 -3.44
C LEU A 25 13.70 -2.52 -3.67
N SER A 26 12.49 -2.52 -4.24
CA SER A 26 11.78 -3.77 -4.54
C SER A 26 12.49 -4.60 -5.61
N THR A 27 13.05 -3.94 -6.65
CA THR A 27 13.81 -4.61 -7.70
C THR A 27 15.15 -5.13 -7.18
N ALA A 28 15.85 -4.37 -6.33
CA ALA A 28 17.11 -4.78 -5.75
C ALA A 28 17.00 -6.09 -4.96
N MET A 29 15.85 -6.34 -4.32
CA MET A 29 15.61 -7.58 -3.58
C MET A 29 15.51 -8.83 -4.46
N LEU A 30 15.24 -8.70 -5.76
CA LEU A 30 15.25 -9.83 -6.70
C LEU A 30 16.65 -10.41 -6.92
N PHE A 31 17.68 -9.63 -6.62
CA PHE A 31 19.08 -10.03 -6.77
C PHE A 31 19.70 -10.57 -5.46
N ILE A 32 18.95 -10.56 -4.37
CA ILE A 32 19.41 -11.07 -3.07
C ILE A 32 18.92 -12.51 -2.94
N ASN A 33 19.82 -13.47 -3.15
CA ASN A 33 19.51 -14.90 -3.09
C ASN A 33 20.40 -15.58 -2.03
N GLY A 34 19.81 -16.46 -1.25
CA GLY A 34 20.48 -17.49 -0.46
C GLY A 34 20.67 -17.24 1.04
N SER A 35 20.09 -18.13 1.85
CA SER A 35 20.34 -18.37 3.28
C SER A 35 19.90 -17.29 4.29
N GLN A 36 20.56 -17.26 5.45
CA GLN A 36 20.25 -16.31 6.56
C GLN A 36 20.50 -14.85 6.18
N ILE A 37 21.46 -14.57 5.32
CA ILE A 37 21.76 -13.20 4.84
C ILE A 37 20.57 -12.63 4.09
N GLU A 38 19.90 -13.43 3.26
CA GLU A 38 18.68 -13.04 2.55
C GLU A 38 17.60 -12.56 3.51
N THR A 39 17.29 -13.32 4.55
CA THR A 39 16.30 -12.95 5.55
C THR A 39 16.62 -11.62 6.22
N ILE A 40 17.86 -11.39 6.63
CA ILE A 40 18.32 -10.15 7.26
C ILE A 40 18.19 -8.97 6.28
N MET A 41 18.63 -9.16 5.03
CA MET A 41 18.55 -8.12 4.01
C MET A 41 17.10 -7.77 3.65
N HIS A 42 16.20 -8.76 3.57
CA HIS A 42 14.77 -8.49 3.39
C HIS A 42 14.18 -7.68 4.55
N ILE A 43 14.52 -7.98 5.79
CA ILE A 43 14.07 -7.21 6.96
C ILE A 43 14.61 -5.78 6.89
N LEU A 44 15.91 -5.59 6.57
CA LEU A 44 16.50 -4.26 6.54
C LEU A 44 16.06 -3.42 5.34
N LEU A 45 16.09 -3.97 4.14
CA LEU A 45 15.81 -3.20 2.91
C LEU A 45 14.31 -3.12 2.63
N ARG A 46 13.57 -4.23 2.72
CA ARG A 46 12.14 -4.26 2.44
C ARG A 46 11.35 -3.69 3.62
N ASP A 47 11.48 -4.31 4.81
CA ASP A 47 10.55 -4.01 5.89
C ASP A 47 10.90 -2.69 6.59
N PHE A 48 12.16 -2.47 6.90
CA PHE A 48 12.58 -1.25 7.57
C PHE A 48 12.75 -0.08 6.60
N LEU A 49 13.60 -0.19 5.59
CA LEU A 49 13.91 0.94 4.71
C LEU A 49 12.75 1.26 3.75
N MET A 50 12.31 0.29 2.94
CA MET A 50 11.29 0.55 1.93
C MET A 50 9.91 0.77 2.54
N ILE A 51 9.41 -0.16 3.37
CA ILE A 51 8.05 -0.10 3.92
C ILE A 51 7.96 0.98 5.00
N PHE A 52 8.80 0.92 6.04
CA PHE A 52 8.63 1.79 7.19
C PHE A 52 9.19 3.20 6.94
N ILE A 53 10.43 3.34 6.48
CA ILE A 53 11.04 4.67 6.31
C ILE A 53 10.52 5.38 5.07
N VAL A 54 10.74 4.82 3.87
CA VAL A 54 10.41 5.49 2.59
C VAL A 54 8.92 5.49 2.33
N GLY A 55 8.23 4.39 2.58
CA GLY A 55 6.82 4.23 2.25
C GLY A 55 5.84 4.74 3.30
N PHE A 56 6.25 4.81 4.57
CA PHE A 56 5.34 5.23 5.64
C PHE A 56 5.79 6.51 6.34
N CYS A 57 6.99 6.54 6.94
CA CYS A 57 7.43 7.70 7.72
C CYS A 57 7.65 8.94 6.86
N PHE A 58 8.34 8.81 5.73
CA PHE A 58 8.66 9.93 4.86
C PHE A 58 7.41 10.63 4.30
N PRO A 59 6.42 9.95 3.70
CA PRO A 59 5.18 10.58 3.24
C PRO A 59 4.44 11.34 4.34
N LEU A 60 4.33 10.73 5.53
CA LEU A 60 3.68 11.38 6.68
C LEU A 60 4.40 12.64 7.14
N LEU A 61 5.74 12.60 7.25
CA LEU A 61 6.55 13.76 7.63
C LEU A 61 6.46 14.86 6.58
N TYR A 62 6.58 14.50 5.32
CA TYR A 62 6.53 15.45 4.22
C TYR A 62 5.19 16.19 4.15
N VAL A 63 4.07 15.44 4.24
CA VAL A 63 2.73 16.04 4.22
C VAL A 63 2.47 16.87 5.46
N ARG A 64 2.96 16.46 6.64
CA ARG A 64 2.88 17.29 7.86
C ARG A 64 3.60 18.62 7.74
N ALA A 65 4.71 18.67 7.01
CA ALA A 65 5.47 19.89 6.79
C ALA A 65 4.88 20.82 5.72
N LYS A 66 3.99 20.30 4.86
CA LYS A 66 3.50 21.03 3.68
C LYS A 66 2.00 21.30 3.66
N GLU A 67 1.20 20.48 4.32
CA GLU A 67 -0.26 20.53 4.23
C GLU A 67 -0.89 20.83 5.59
N GLU A 68 -1.92 21.64 5.59
CA GLU A 68 -2.65 22.04 6.82
C GLU A 68 -3.36 20.84 7.47
N TYR A 69 -3.89 19.94 6.66
CA TYR A 69 -4.62 18.75 7.11
C TYR A 69 -3.94 17.45 6.66
N PRO A 70 -2.75 17.11 7.18
CA PRO A 70 -1.88 16.06 6.65
C PRO A 70 -2.54 14.67 6.61
N TYR A 71 -3.28 14.32 7.64
CA TYR A 71 -3.97 13.02 7.68
C TYR A 71 -5.12 12.93 6.68
N ALA A 72 -5.93 14.00 6.54
CA ALA A 72 -7.00 14.05 5.57
C ALA A 72 -6.45 14.04 4.13
N THR A 73 -5.33 14.72 3.89
CA THR A 73 -4.62 14.72 2.61
C THR A 73 -4.23 13.30 2.16
N LEU A 74 -3.77 12.49 3.11
CA LEU A 74 -3.42 11.08 2.87
C LEU A 74 -4.65 10.15 2.89
N GLY A 75 -5.83 10.67 3.16
CA GLY A 75 -7.04 9.86 3.29
C GLY A 75 -7.17 9.11 4.62
N ILE A 76 -6.35 9.42 5.62
CA ILE A 76 -6.46 8.87 6.99
C ILE A 76 -7.54 9.66 7.74
N THR A 77 -8.80 9.37 7.43
CA THR A 77 -9.97 10.12 7.93
C THR A 77 -11.14 9.19 8.21
N LYS A 78 -12.08 9.67 9.03
CA LYS A 78 -13.39 9.00 9.25
C LYS A 78 -14.45 9.42 8.22
N HIS A 79 -14.12 10.35 7.31
CA HIS A 79 -15.05 10.81 6.29
C HIS A 79 -15.47 9.65 5.39
N ARG A 80 -16.76 9.54 5.10
CA ARG A 80 -17.35 8.47 4.28
C ARG A 80 -17.00 7.04 4.72
N LEU A 81 -16.72 6.82 6.01
CA LEU A 81 -16.33 5.50 6.53
C LEU A 81 -17.39 4.43 6.25
N LYS A 82 -18.70 4.76 6.39
CA LYS A 82 -19.79 3.81 6.11
C LYS A 82 -19.81 3.39 4.64
N THR A 83 -19.67 4.36 3.72
CA THR A 83 -19.59 4.09 2.27
C THR A 83 -18.35 3.25 1.95
N SER A 84 -17.22 3.57 2.59
CA SER A 84 -15.98 2.83 2.50
C SER A 84 -16.17 1.36 2.89
N LEU A 85 -16.76 1.12 4.05
CA LEU A 85 -17.04 -0.24 4.54
C LEU A 85 -18.00 -0.99 3.62
N ALA A 86 -19.08 -0.35 3.16
CA ALA A 86 -20.06 -0.99 2.28
C ALA A 86 -19.41 -1.43 0.95
N LEU A 87 -18.61 -0.56 0.33
CA LEU A 87 -17.88 -0.89 -0.90
C LEU A 87 -16.85 -2.00 -0.68
N ASN A 88 -16.12 -1.95 0.45
CA ASN A 88 -15.17 -3.01 0.79
C ASN A 88 -15.85 -4.38 0.93
N VAL A 89 -16.98 -4.45 1.65
CA VAL A 89 -17.74 -5.69 1.81
C VAL A 89 -18.27 -6.17 0.46
N PHE A 90 -18.82 -5.27 -0.35
CA PHE A 90 -19.32 -5.62 -1.69
C PHE A 90 -18.23 -6.22 -2.57
N PHE A 91 -17.07 -5.55 -2.69
CA PHE A 91 -15.96 -6.05 -3.51
C PHE A 91 -15.33 -7.32 -2.92
N ALA A 92 -15.27 -7.45 -1.58
CA ALA A 92 -14.77 -8.67 -0.95
C ALA A 92 -15.66 -9.86 -1.28
N ILE A 93 -16.99 -9.71 -1.19
CA ILE A 93 -17.94 -10.77 -1.56
C ILE A 93 -17.81 -11.10 -3.05
N LEU A 94 -17.75 -10.09 -3.93
CA LEU A 94 -17.60 -10.29 -5.37
C LEU A 94 -16.33 -11.08 -5.70
N LEU A 95 -15.19 -10.71 -5.13
CA LEU A 95 -13.93 -11.42 -5.34
C LEU A 95 -13.96 -12.86 -4.82
N LEU A 96 -14.54 -13.07 -3.63
CA LEU A 96 -14.71 -14.42 -3.09
C LEU A 96 -15.61 -15.28 -3.98
N LEU A 97 -16.71 -14.73 -4.49
CA LEU A 97 -17.59 -15.45 -5.42
C LEU A 97 -16.86 -15.81 -6.72
N ILE A 98 -16.11 -14.88 -7.31
CA ILE A 98 -15.30 -15.13 -8.50
C ILE A 98 -14.29 -16.25 -8.23
N PHE A 99 -13.65 -16.24 -7.06
CA PHE A 99 -12.71 -17.27 -6.66
C PHE A 99 -13.36 -18.65 -6.56
N PHE A 100 -14.46 -18.78 -5.81
CA PHE A 100 -15.14 -20.05 -5.62
C PHE A 100 -15.75 -20.62 -6.92
N LEU A 101 -16.26 -19.76 -7.79
CA LEU A 101 -16.81 -20.17 -9.09
C LEU A 101 -15.72 -20.57 -10.10
N GLY A 102 -14.51 -19.97 -9.96
CA GLY A 102 -13.42 -20.19 -10.91
C GLY A 102 -12.55 -21.42 -10.63
N ASN A 103 -12.30 -21.74 -9.36
CA ASN A 103 -11.25 -22.70 -9.01
C ASN A 103 -11.76 -24.05 -8.47
N GLY A 104 -12.97 -24.14 -7.96
CA GLY A 104 -13.56 -25.43 -7.48
C GLY A 104 -12.76 -26.18 -6.39
N GLU A 105 -11.66 -25.61 -5.89
CA GLU A 105 -10.72 -26.25 -4.97
C GLU A 105 -11.06 -25.95 -3.50
N VAL A 106 -10.78 -26.92 -2.64
CA VAL A 106 -10.90 -26.74 -1.19
C VAL A 106 -9.74 -25.92 -0.68
N ILE A 107 -10.03 -24.77 -0.08
CA ILE A 107 -9.03 -23.90 0.52
C ILE A 107 -8.65 -24.45 1.89
N ILE A 108 -7.39 -24.85 2.07
CA ILE A 108 -6.85 -25.27 3.36
C ILE A 108 -6.15 -24.08 4.01
N ILE A 109 -6.78 -23.49 5.02
CA ILE A 109 -6.18 -22.41 5.82
C ILE A 109 -5.38 -23.04 6.97
N SER A 110 -4.05 -22.91 6.91
CA SER A 110 -3.15 -23.28 8.01
C SER A 110 -2.83 -22.06 8.90
N TYR A 111 -2.34 -22.31 10.12
CA TYR A 111 -1.84 -21.20 10.96
C TYR A 111 -0.66 -20.46 10.30
N LYS A 112 0.12 -21.12 9.46
CA LYS A 112 1.19 -20.50 8.67
C LYS A 112 0.66 -19.53 7.62
N SER A 113 -0.48 -19.85 7.01
CA SER A 113 -1.17 -18.93 6.09
C SER A 113 -1.60 -17.65 6.80
N LEU A 114 -2.02 -17.73 8.08
CA LEU A 114 -2.35 -16.55 8.87
C LEU A 114 -1.13 -15.64 9.11
N PHE A 115 0.07 -16.18 9.22
CA PHE A 115 1.30 -15.39 9.34
C PHE A 115 1.55 -14.56 8.07
N ALA A 116 1.44 -15.18 6.90
CA ALA A 116 1.57 -14.49 5.62
C ALA A 116 0.49 -13.43 5.41
N ILE A 117 -0.77 -13.76 5.68
CA ILE A 117 -1.90 -12.82 5.60
C ILE A 117 -1.65 -11.61 6.50
N SER A 118 -1.27 -11.83 7.75
CA SER A 118 -0.97 -10.74 8.70
C SER A 118 0.14 -9.84 8.19
N TYR A 119 1.21 -10.43 7.66
CA TYR A 119 2.31 -9.68 7.09
C TYR A 119 1.86 -8.82 5.89
N ILE A 120 1.19 -9.40 4.91
CA ILE A 120 0.75 -8.69 3.69
C ILE A 120 -0.19 -7.55 4.05
N LEU A 121 -1.14 -7.77 4.98
CA LEU A 121 -2.06 -6.72 5.43
C LEU A 121 -1.35 -5.54 6.08
N ILE A 122 -0.39 -5.80 6.95
CA ILE A 122 0.31 -4.74 7.68
C ILE A 122 1.34 -4.05 6.79
N ALA A 123 2.12 -4.83 6.03
CA ALA A 123 3.04 -4.28 5.05
C ALA A 123 2.32 -3.40 4.03
N GLY A 124 1.16 -3.82 3.51
CA GLY A 124 0.36 -3.06 2.55
C GLY A 124 -0.11 -1.68 3.03
N ILE A 125 -0.03 -1.37 4.33
CA ILE A 125 -0.35 -0.03 4.84
C ILE A 125 0.53 1.04 4.19
N PHE A 126 1.80 0.73 3.91
CA PHE A 126 2.69 1.69 3.25
C PHE A 126 2.21 2.06 1.84
N GLU A 127 1.66 1.14 1.08
CA GLU A 127 1.14 1.40 -0.26
C GLU A 127 -0.05 2.36 -0.20
N MET A 128 -0.93 2.17 0.78
CA MET A 128 -2.06 3.05 0.98
C MET A 128 -1.61 4.47 1.34
N VAL A 129 -0.61 4.60 2.21
CA VAL A 129 -0.10 5.90 2.65
C VAL A 129 0.77 6.54 1.57
N CYS A 130 1.71 5.81 0.98
CA CYS A 130 2.65 6.35 0.02
C CYS A 130 2.04 6.43 -1.39
N ILE A 131 1.60 5.30 -1.94
CA ILE A 131 1.20 5.23 -3.35
C ILE A 131 -0.16 5.92 -3.53
N TYR A 132 -1.19 5.45 -2.82
CA TYR A 132 -2.54 5.98 -3.00
C TYR A 132 -2.81 7.29 -2.26
N GLY A 133 -2.18 7.53 -1.13
CA GLY A 133 -2.27 8.80 -0.40
C GLY A 133 -1.37 9.87 -0.98
N PHE A 134 -0.07 9.71 -0.77
CA PHE A 134 0.96 10.73 -1.03
C PHE A 134 1.22 10.96 -2.53
N MET A 135 1.62 9.94 -3.27
CA MET A 135 1.98 10.10 -4.68
C MET A 135 0.78 10.54 -5.51
N ARG A 136 -0.35 9.86 -5.36
CA ARG A 136 -1.59 10.22 -6.05
C ARG A 136 -1.98 11.69 -5.78
N TYR A 137 -1.89 12.16 -4.54
CA TYR A 137 -2.26 13.54 -4.18
C TYR A 137 -1.40 14.58 -4.93
N TYR A 138 -0.08 14.42 -4.92
CA TYR A 138 0.79 15.37 -5.60
C TYR A 138 0.77 15.24 -7.12
N PHE A 139 0.55 14.04 -7.66
CA PHE A 139 0.32 13.86 -9.10
C PHE A 139 -1.00 14.50 -9.53
N GLU A 140 -2.08 14.38 -8.74
CA GLU A 140 -3.36 15.06 -9.03
C GLU A 140 -3.20 16.58 -9.06
N ARG A 141 -2.44 17.15 -8.13
CA ARG A 141 -2.14 18.59 -8.11
C ARG A 141 -1.28 19.04 -9.28
N ALA A 142 -0.43 18.19 -9.79
CA ALA A 142 0.47 18.51 -10.90
C ALA A 142 -0.16 18.28 -12.28
N PHE A 143 -0.88 17.19 -12.46
CA PHE A 143 -1.28 16.68 -13.78
C PHE A 143 -2.79 16.54 -13.96
N GLY A 144 -3.59 16.67 -12.90
CA GLY A 144 -5.02 16.39 -12.88
C GLY A 144 -5.35 14.95 -12.55
N ILE A 145 -6.64 14.63 -12.55
CA ILE A 145 -7.15 13.35 -12.01
C ILE A 145 -6.71 12.15 -12.85
N VAL A 146 -6.90 12.24 -14.17
CA VAL A 146 -6.66 11.09 -15.06
C VAL A 146 -5.18 10.69 -15.08
N PRO A 147 -4.21 11.61 -15.33
CA PRO A 147 -2.81 11.27 -15.26
C PRO A 147 -2.38 10.80 -13.85
N ALA A 148 -2.96 11.36 -12.78
CA ALA A 148 -2.64 10.93 -11.43
C ALA A 148 -3.03 9.47 -11.16
N ILE A 149 -4.21 9.05 -11.61
CA ILE A 149 -4.65 7.65 -11.49
C ILE A 149 -3.69 6.75 -12.28
N LEU A 150 -3.40 7.09 -13.53
CA LEU A 150 -2.54 6.27 -14.39
C LEU A 150 -1.10 6.18 -13.86
N LEU A 151 -0.50 7.31 -13.44
CA LEU A 151 0.85 7.32 -12.86
C LEU A 151 0.91 6.53 -11.56
N THR A 152 -0.07 6.70 -10.69
CA THR A 152 -0.11 5.96 -9.42
C THR A 152 -0.25 4.45 -9.66
N ALA A 153 -1.10 4.05 -10.60
CA ALA A 153 -1.27 2.66 -11.00
C ALA A 153 0.00 2.08 -11.63
N LEU A 154 0.71 2.89 -12.42
CA LEU A 154 2.01 2.53 -12.99
C LEU A 154 3.04 2.23 -11.90
N PHE A 155 3.19 3.13 -10.92
CA PHE A 155 4.12 2.92 -9.80
C PHE A 155 3.73 1.71 -8.94
N TYR A 156 2.43 1.49 -8.72
CA TYR A 156 1.92 0.32 -8.03
C TYR A 156 2.32 -0.97 -8.74
N SER A 157 2.11 -1.05 -10.05
CA SER A 157 2.45 -2.23 -10.84
C SER A 157 3.97 -2.47 -10.91
N LEU A 158 4.76 -1.42 -11.16
CA LEU A 158 6.22 -1.51 -11.23
C LEU A 158 6.84 -1.95 -9.90
N HIS A 159 6.31 -1.48 -8.78
CA HIS A 159 6.77 -1.88 -7.46
C HIS A 159 6.55 -3.38 -7.17
N HIS A 160 5.45 -3.96 -7.64
CA HIS A 160 5.12 -5.37 -7.40
C HIS A 160 5.82 -6.32 -8.36
N ALA A 161 5.73 -6.05 -9.64
CA ALA A 161 6.08 -7.01 -10.68
C ALA A 161 7.17 -6.52 -11.63
N GLY A 162 7.60 -5.24 -11.53
CA GLY A 162 8.40 -4.64 -12.59
C GLY A 162 7.66 -4.76 -13.92
N PHE A 163 8.35 -5.12 -15.00
CA PHE A 163 7.76 -5.38 -16.32
C PHE A 163 7.50 -6.88 -16.58
N GLN A 164 7.25 -7.66 -15.51
CA GLN A 164 6.91 -9.09 -15.59
C GLN A 164 5.51 -9.31 -16.20
N PRO A 165 5.13 -10.54 -16.55
CA PRO A 165 3.81 -10.83 -17.15
C PRO A 165 2.61 -10.31 -16.35
N GLU A 166 2.72 -10.21 -15.03
CA GLU A 166 1.65 -9.69 -14.17
C GLU A 166 1.53 -8.15 -14.16
N PHE A 167 2.45 -7.45 -14.81
CA PHE A 167 2.47 -5.98 -14.85
C PHE A 167 1.12 -5.38 -15.28
N LEU A 168 0.55 -5.85 -16.38
CA LEU A 168 -0.72 -5.33 -16.89
C LEU A 168 -1.88 -5.60 -15.93
N LYS A 169 -1.95 -6.81 -15.36
CA LYS A 169 -2.95 -7.16 -14.34
C LYS A 169 -2.89 -6.20 -13.16
N LEU A 170 -1.68 -6.01 -12.60
CA LEU A 170 -1.47 -5.13 -11.45
C LEU A 170 -1.68 -3.65 -11.79
N PHE A 171 -1.38 -3.23 -13.01
CA PHE A 171 -1.69 -1.88 -13.48
C PHE A 171 -3.20 -1.59 -13.47
N PHE A 172 -4.03 -2.52 -13.97
CA PHE A 172 -5.49 -2.39 -13.92
C PHE A 172 -6.03 -2.46 -12.49
N VAL A 173 -5.48 -3.31 -11.64
CA VAL A 173 -5.79 -3.35 -10.21
C VAL A 173 -5.45 -2.01 -9.55
N GLY A 174 -4.30 -1.41 -9.88
CA GLY A 174 -3.91 -0.09 -9.41
C GLY A 174 -4.87 1.03 -9.84
N ILE A 175 -5.35 1.00 -11.09
CA ILE A 175 -6.39 1.93 -11.57
C ILE A 175 -7.67 1.77 -10.75
N MET A 176 -8.10 0.55 -10.50
CA MET A 176 -9.29 0.25 -9.72
C MET A 176 -9.16 0.81 -8.29
N TYR A 177 -8.07 0.53 -7.59
CA TYR A 177 -7.80 1.06 -6.24
C TYR A 177 -7.76 2.59 -6.21
N CYS A 178 -7.04 3.21 -7.15
CA CYS A 178 -6.99 4.67 -7.26
C CYS A 178 -8.35 5.29 -7.49
N SER A 179 -9.18 4.69 -8.36
CA SER A 179 -10.51 5.18 -8.68
C SER A 179 -11.44 5.11 -7.47
N VAL A 180 -11.40 4.00 -6.74
CA VAL A 180 -12.16 3.81 -5.50
C VAL A 180 -11.69 4.80 -4.43
N PHE A 181 -10.37 4.97 -4.27
CA PHE A 181 -9.84 5.97 -3.35
C PHE A 181 -10.26 7.39 -3.76
N TYR A 182 -10.25 7.72 -5.04
CA TYR A 182 -10.66 9.02 -5.54
C TYR A 182 -12.10 9.36 -5.15
N ILE A 183 -13.02 8.40 -5.27
CA ILE A 183 -14.44 8.57 -4.93
C ILE A 183 -14.63 8.81 -3.43
N THR A 184 -13.91 8.08 -2.58
CA THR A 184 -14.14 8.07 -1.13
C THR A 184 -13.21 8.95 -0.35
N ARG A 185 -12.02 9.22 -0.88
CA ARG A 185 -10.96 9.97 -0.19
C ARG A 185 -10.58 9.38 1.17
N ASN A 186 -10.67 8.06 1.29
CA ASN A 186 -10.45 7.33 2.53
C ASN A 186 -9.63 6.07 2.26
N ILE A 187 -8.46 5.94 2.87
CA ILE A 187 -7.60 4.76 2.69
C ILE A 187 -8.22 3.51 3.29
N PHE A 188 -9.11 3.63 4.26
CA PHE A 188 -9.80 2.48 4.85
C PHE A 188 -10.77 1.78 3.88
N ILE A 189 -11.04 2.37 2.73
CA ILE A 189 -11.84 1.72 1.69
C ILE A 189 -11.14 0.47 1.14
N ILE A 190 -9.82 0.50 1.11
CA ILE A 190 -9.02 -0.61 0.58
C ILE A 190 -8.71 -1.60 1.71
N PHE A 191 -8.50 -1.09 2.93
CA PHE A 191 -8.17 -1.87 4.12
C PHE A 191 -9.35 -1.90 5.12
N PRO A 192 -9.67 -3.04 5.77
CA PRO A 192 -8.96 -4.34 5.68
C PRO A 192 -9.57 -5.31 4.66
N PHE A 193 -10.81 -5.08 4.18
CA PHE A 193 -11.56 -6.11 3.46
C PHE A 193 -11.07 -6.32 2.02
N PHE A 194 -11.02 -5.27 1.23
CA PHE A 194 -10.64 -5.37 -0.16
C PHE A 194 -9.17 -5.79 -0.32
N TRP A 195 -8.29 -5.13 0.43
CA TRP A 195 -6.90 -5.51 0.53
C TRP A 195 -6.71 -6.88 1.17
N GLY A 196 -7.50 -7.17 2.22
CA GLY A 196 -7.49 -8.43 2.90
C GLY A 196 -7.87 -9.61 2.00
N VAL A 197 -8.84 -9.43 1.11
CA VAL A 197 -9.20 -10.46 0.14
C VAL A 197 -8.08 -10.66 -0.88
N GLY A 198 -7.41 -9.60 -1.35
CA GLY A 198 -6.21 -9.71 -2.19
C GLY A 198 -5.09 -10.49 -1.50
N ALA A 199 -4.78 -10.17 -0.23
CA ALA A 199 -3.79 -10.89 0.55
C ALA A 199 -4.16 -12.36 0.78
N ILE A 200 -5.43 -12.66 1.04
CA ILE A 200 -5.93 -14.02 1.17
C ILE A 200 -5.78 -14.77 -0.14
N TRP A 201 -6.14 -14.14 -1.26
CA TRP A 201 -5.97 -14.71 -2.58
C TRP A 201 -4.52 -15.09 -2.86
N ASP A 202 -3.59 -14.16 -2.66
CA ASP A 202 -2.16 -14.39 -2.89
C ASP A 202 -1.60 -15.53 -2.03
N VAL A 203 -2.08 -15.67 -0.79
CA VAL A 203 -1.62 -16.74 0.11
C VAL A 203 -2.27 -18.09 -0.20
N LEU A 204 -3.56 -18.10 -0.58
CA LEU A 204 -4.32 -19.33 -0.76
C LEU A 204 -4.17 -19.93 -2.16
N ILE A 205 -3.90 -19.11 -3.18
CA ILE A 205 -3.64 -19.58 -4.57
C ILE A 205 -2.20 -20.06 -4.77
N ASN A 206 -1.45 -20.29 -3.67
CA ASN A 206 -0.08 -20.78 -3.76
C ASN A 206 0.89 -19.88 -4.56
N SER A 207 0.75 -18.56 -4.45
CA SER A 207 1.79 -17.71 -5.02
C SER A 207 3.12 -17.95 -4.29
N PRO A 208 4.26 -18.01 -5.01
CA PRO A 208 5.57 -18.17 -4.38
C PRO A 208 5.84 -17.11 -3.30
N ALA A 209 5.37 -15.89 -3.52
CA ALA A 209 5.46 -14.80 -2.56
C ALA A 209 4.68 -15.09 -1.27
N GLY A 210 3.45 -15.62 -1.39
CA GLY A 210 2.65 -16.02 -0.23
C GLY A 210 3.29 -17.17 0.55
N GLN A 211 3.89 -18.14 -0.14
CA GLN A 211 4.57 -19.28 0.51
C GLN A 211 5.81 -18.85 1.30
N SER A 212 6.63 -17.96 0.76
CA SER A 212 7.85 -17.47 1.43
C SER A 212 7.55 -16.72 2.73
N LEU A 213 6.33 -16.19 2.89
CA LEU A 213 5.88 -15.44 4.06
C LEU A 213 5.20 -16.31 5.13
N GLN A 214 5.01 -17.61 4.89
CA GLN A 214 4.35 -18.53 5.82
C GLN A 214 5.28 -19.00 6.95
N ASN A 215 5.89 -18.06 7.67
CA ASN A 215 6.82 -18.33 8.76
C ASN A 215 6.66 -17.35 9.94
N ALA A 216 7.18 -17.74 11.10
CA ALA A 216 7.09 -16.95 12.32
C ALA A 216 7.80 -15.58 12.22
N THR A 217 8.89 -15.50 11.45
CA THR A 217 9.64 -14.26 11.25
C THR A 217 8.74 -13.20 10.59
N SER A 218 8.01 -13.58 9.54
CA SER A 218 7.06 -12.68 8.86
C SER A 218 5.99 -12.17 9.81
N PHE A 219 5.46 -13.02 10.68
CA PHE A 219 4.49 -12.62 11.70
C PHE A 219 5.08 -11.64 12.71
N ILE A 220 6.27 -11.94 13.27
CA ILE A 220 6.95 -11.05 14.22
C ILE A 220 7.24 -9.69 13.58
N VAL A 221 7.77 -9.67 12.37
CA VAL A 221 8.04 -8.43 11.62
C VAL A 221 6.76 -7.63 11.42
N SER A 222 5.65 -8.28 11.08
CA SER A 222 4.37 -7.59 10.92
C SER A 222 3.90 -6.90 12.21
N ILE A 223 4.03 -7.55 13.34
CA ILE A 223 3.68 -6.96 14.65
C ILE A 223 4.59 -5.79 14.98
N VAL A 224 5.90 -5.91 14.74
CA VAL A 224 6.87 -4.82 14.96
C VAL A 224 6.53 -3.62 14.06
N LEU A 225 6.23 -3.85 12.78
CA LEU A 225 5.82 -2.80 11.85
C LEU A 225 4.52 -2.11 12.33
N LEU A 226 3.51 -2.88 12.73
CA LEU A 226 2.25 -2.32 13.21
C LEU A 226 2.45 -1.43 14.44
N ILE A 227 3.24 -1.89 15.42
CA ILE A 227 3.57 -1.12 16.63
C ILE A 227 4.33 0.15 16.24
N ALA A 228 5.34 0.05 15.37
CA ALA A 228 6.15 1.19 14.94
C ALA A 228 5.31 2.23 14.20
N MET A 229 4.49 1.81 13.22
CA MET A 229 3.59 2.70 12.46
C MET A 229 2.56 3.39 13.37
N THR A 230 1.93 2.62 14.27
CA THR A 230 0.95 3.16 15.23
C THR A 230 1.59 4.18 16.17
N THR A 231 2.74 3.85 16.73
CA THR A 231 3.50 4.75 17.63
C THR A 231 3.89 6.03 16.91
N PHE A 232 4.33 5.94 15.66
CA PHE A 232 4.69 7.10 14.85
C PHE A 232 3.48 8.04 14.62
N ILE A 233 2.30 7.49 14.29
CA ILE A 233 1.06 8.27 14.15
C ILE A 233 0.68 8.94 15.47
N MET A 234 0.70 8.21 16.57
CA MET A 234 0.30 8.72 17.89
C MET A 234 1.20 9.86 18.36
N LYS A 235 2.52 9.69 18.26
CA LYS A 235 3.48 10.76 18.57
C LYS A 235 3.23 11.99 17.70
N GLY A 236 3.01 11.81 16.41
CA GLY A 236 2.78 12.94 15.51
C GLY A 236 1.49 13.72 15.77
N LYS A 237 0.42 13.08 16.24
CA LYS A 237 -0.82 13.76 16.66
C LYS A 237 -0.58 14.63 17.89
N LYS A 238 0.21 14.16 18.85
CA LYS A 238 0.52 14.90 20.11
C LYS A 238 1.31 16.19 19.86
N TYR A 239 2.24 16.19 18.90
CA TYR A 239 3.03 17.36 18.53
C TYR A 239 2.22 18.39 17.72
N GLY A 240 1.32 17.97 16.85
CA GLY A 240 0.46 18.87 16.06
C GLY A 240 -0.58 19.62 16.91
N SER A 241 -0.98 19.07 18.04
CA SER A 241 -1.90 19.71 18.99
C SER A 241 -1.24 20.82 19.81
N LYS A 242 0.08 20.72 20.09
CA LYS A 242 0.82 21.71 20.91
C LYS A 242 1.18 22.99 20.15
N ASN A 243 1.22 22.97 18.83
CA ASN A 243 1.61 24.13 18.01
C ASN A 243 0.39 24.93 17.50
N LYS A 244 -0.80 24.67 18.03
CA LYS A 244 -2.05 25.41 17.72
C LYS A 244 -2.56 26.26 18.91
N VAL A 245 -1.71 26.54 19.90
CA VAL A 245 -1.99 27.45 21.03
C VAL A 245 -1.23 28.74 20.82
#